data_77536dd342d709e02a00ed8a52d360e0
#
_entry.id   77536dd342d709e02a00ed8a52d360e0
#
_cell.length_a   1.000
_cell.length_b   1.000
_cell.length_c   1.000
_cell.angle_alpha   90.00
_cell.angle_beta   90.00
_cell.angle_gamma   90.00
#
_symmetry.space_group_name_H-M   'P 1'
#
loop_
_entity.id
_entity.type
_entity.pdbx_description
1 polymer ?
#
loop_
_entity_poly.entity_id
_entity_poly.type
_entity_poly.pdbx_seq_one_letter_code
_entity_poly.pdbx_strand_id
1 'polypeptide(L)'
;MSVDATTVRRIAHLARIAVADAEVADLQSELNAMLAFVEQLNEVDVRGIEPMTSVIPMALKMREDKVTDGGIADDVLRLSLIHI
;
A
#
# COMPACT_ATOMS: atom_id res chain seq x y z
N MET A 1 -3.55 17.47 -12.81
CA MET A 1 -3.30 17.56 -11.35
C MET A 1 -1.82 17.77 -11.12
N SER A 2 -1.46 18.73 -10.30
CA SER A 2 -0.05 19.00 -10.03
C SER A 2 0.17 19.32 -8.55
N VAL A 3 1.34 19.00 -8.05
CA VAL A 3 1.77 19.31 -6.68
C VAL A 3 2.87 20.39 -6.72
N ASP A 4 2.85 21.27 -5.74
CA ASP A 4 3.88 22.29 -5.54
C ASP A 4 4.92 21.84 -4.49
N ALA A 5 5.99 22.61 -4.31
CA ALA A 5 7.05 22.30 -3.36
C ALA A 5 6.55 22.20 -1.91
N THR A 6 5.57 23.02 -1.54
CA THR A 6 4.98 23.00 -0.19
C THR A 6 4.21 21.69 0.03
N THR A 7 3.48 21.23 -0.97
CA THR A 7 2.75 19.96 -0.94
C THR A 7 3.73 18.79 -0.86
N VAL A 8 4.84 18.81 -1.60
CA VAL A 8 5.89 17.77 -1.53
C VAL A 8 6.46 17.66 -0.12
N ARG A 9 6.79 18.79 0.52
CA ARG A 9 7.26 18.79 1.90
C ARG A 9 6.22 18.26 2.88
N ARG A 10 4.96 18.61 2.69
CA ARG A 10 3.85 18.09 3.50
C ARG A 10 3.68 16.59 3.34
N ILE A 11 3.76 16.07 2.13
CA ILE A 11 3.70 14.63 1.86
C ILE A 11 4.86 13.91 2.54
N ALA A 12 6.07 14.41 2.41
CA ALA A 12 7.25 13.86 3.07
C ALA A 12 7.08 13.82 4.60
N HIS A 13 6.58 14.91 5.18
CA HIS A 13 6.30 14.98 6.61
C HIS A 13 5.25 13.95 7.06
N LEU A 14 4.15 13.82 6.32
CA LEU A 14 3.10 12.83 6.62
C LEU A 14 3.60 11.39 6.46
N ALA A 15 4.46 11.13 5.47
CA ALA A 15 5.09 9.83 5.26
C ALA A 15 6.27 9.57 6.22
N ARG A 16 6.68 10.57 7.02
CA ARG A 16 7.85 10.52 7.91
C ARG A 16 9.15 10.21 7.17
N ILE A 17 9.28 10.75 5.97
CA ILE A 17 10.48 10.64 5.14
C ILE A 17 11.28 11.94 5.28
N ALA A 18 12.55 11.82 5.64
CA ALA A 18 13.47 12.96 5.65
C ALA A 18 13.83 13.31 4.21
N VAL A 19 13.56 14.55 3.81
CA VAL A 19 13.85 15.08 2.48
C VAL A 19 14.64 16.37 2.63
N ALA A 20 15.80 16.46 2.00
CA ALA A 20 16.60 17.69 1.95
C ALA A 20 15.96 18.72 1.00
N ASP A 21 16.14 20.00 1.29
CA ASP A 21 15.57 21.07 0.46
C ASP A 21 16.03 21.00 -1.01
N ALA A 22 17.25 20.52 -1.26
CA ALA A 22 17.78 20.33 -2.60
C ALA A 22 17.04 19.23 -3.39
N GLU A 23 16.44 18.25 -2.72
CA GLU A 23 15.74 17.12 -3.35
C GLU A 23 14.28 17.45 -3.68
N VAL A 24 13.72 18.50 -3.07
CA VAL A 24 12.29 18.83 -3.21
C VAL A 24 11.90 19.10 -4.67
N ALA A 25 12.75 19.78 -5.42
CA ALA A 25 12.47 20.12 -6.82
C ALA A 25 12.41 18.86 -7.72
N ASP A 26 13.33 17.94 -7.52
CA ASP A 26 13.37 16.67 -8.27
C ASP A 26 12.17 15.80 -7.93
N LEU A 27 11.86 15.65 -6.64
CA LEU A 27 10.70 14.90 -6.18
C LEU A 27 9.38 15.51 -6.67
N GLN A 28 9.29 16.84 -6.72
CA GLN A 28 8.14 17.55 -7.31
C GLN A 28 7.96 17.18 -8.78
N SER A 29 9.04 17.19 -9.55
CA SER A 29 9.01 16.83 -10.96
C SER A 29 8.57 15.38 -11.18
N GLU A 30 9.12 14.45 -10.41
CA GLU A 30 8.78 13.03 -10.48
C GLU A 30 7.33 12.76 -10.09
N LEU A 31 6.84 13.36 -9.00
CA LEU A 31 5.45 13.22 -8.58
C LEU A 31 4.49 13.78 -9.63
N ASN A 32 4.80 14.93 -10.22
CA ASN A 32 3.98 15.50 -11.28
C ASN A 32 3.99 14.62 -12.54
N ALA A 33 5.11 14.00 -12.89
CA ALA A 33 5.19 13.04 -13.99
C ALA A 33 4.33 11.81 -13.74
N MET A 34 4.36 11.25 -12.53
CA MET A 34 3.51 10.12 -12.16
C MET A 34 2.01 10.49 -12.18
N LEU A 35 1.64 11.66 -11.66
CA LEU A 35 0.26 12.12 -11.68
C LEU A 35 -0.24 12.33 -13.11
N ALA A 36 0.57 12.92 -13.98
CA ALA A 36 0.22 13.09 -15.38
C ALA A 36 0.04 11.74 -16.11
N PHE A 37 0.86 10.75 -15.77
CA PHE A 37 0.72 9.39 -16.29
C PHE A 37 -0.61 8.74 -15.84
N VAL A 38 -0.95 8.89 -14.57
CA VAL A 38 -2.21 8.35 -14.02
C VAL A 38 -3.42 9.09 -14.61
N GLU A 39 -3.32 10.39 -14.86
CA GLU A 39 -4.41 11.18 -15.50
C GLU A 39 -4.78 10.65 -16.88
N GLN A 40 -3.88 10.00 -17.60
CA GLN A 40 -4.19 9.39 -18.91
C GLN A 40 -5.28 8.33 -18.80
N LEU A 41 -5.43 7.70 -17.63
CA LEU A 41 -6.52 6.73 -17.39
C LEU A 41 -7.92 7.38 -17.44
N ASN A 42 -8.01 8.69 -17.23
CA ASN A 42 -9.27 9.42 -17.30
C ASN A 42 -9.81 9.60 -18.73
N GLU A 43 -9.02 9.26 -19.75
CA GLU A 43 -9.49 9.24 -21.15
C GLU A 43 -10.56 8.18 -21.39
N VAL A 44 -10.58 7.14 -20.54
CA VAL A 44 -11.57 6.06 -20.63
C VAL A 44 -12.76 6.37 -19.73
N ASP A 45 -13.97 6.39 -20.31
CA ASP A 45 -15.19 6.53 -19.54
C ASP A 45 -15.56 5.21 -18.85
N VAL A 46 -15.42 5.18 -17.54
CA VAL A 46 -15.69 4.01 -16.69
C VAL A 46 -16.94 4.15 -15.85
N ARG A 47 -17.77 5.16 -16.14
CA ARG A 47 -19.01 5.40 -15.37
C ARG A 47 -19.98 4.24 -15.52
N GLY A 48 -20.42 3.69 -14.40
CA GLY A 48 -21.38 2.58 -14.36
C GLY A 48 -20.77 1.21 -14.65
N ILE A 49 -19.44 1.12 -14.77
CA ILE A 49 -18.74 -0.15 -14.96
C ILE A 49 -18.18 -0.61 -13.62
N GLU A 50 -18.54 -1.80 -13.19
CA GLU A 50 -18.01 -2.39 -11.98
C GLU A 50 -16.53 -2.82 -12.15
N PRO A 51 -15.69 -2.68 -11.11
CA PRO A 51 -14.31 -3.15 -11.15
C PRO A 51 -14.23 -4.66 -11.41
N MET A 52 -13.38 -5.07 -12.34
CA MET A 52 -13.08 -6.48 -12.55
C MET A 52 -12.02 -6.93 -11.52
N THR A 53 -12.48 -7.53 -10.44
CA THR A 53 -11.61 -8.00 -9.35
C THR A 53 -11.02 -9.38 -9.61
N SER A 54 -11.64 -10.16 -10.50
CA SER A 54 -11.14 -11.46 -10.94
C SER A 54 -11.61 -11.77 -12.36
N VAL A 55 -10.80 -12.48 -13.12
CA VAL A 55 -11.13 -12.91 -14.50
C VAL A 55 -12.14 -14.06 -14.47
N ILE A 56 -11.99 -14.97 -13.51
CA ILE A 56 -12.88 -16.12 -13.31
C ILE A 56 -13.51 -15.98 -11.93
N PRO A 57 -14.84 -16.10 -11.82
CA PRO A 57 -15.49 -16.09 -10.51
C PRO A 57 -15.09 -17.34 -9.73
N MET A 58 -14.25 -17.14 -8.72
CA MET A 58 -13.78 -18.21 -7.83
C MET A 58 -14.12 -17.85 -6.40
N ALA A 59 -14.67 -18.82 -5.68
CA ALA A 59 -14.82 -18.71 -4.24
C ALA A 59 -13.55 -19.23 -3.54
N LEU A 60 -13.13 -18.55 -2.50
CA LEU A 60 -12.04 -19.02 -1.67
C LEU A 60 -12.42 -20.38 -1.04
N LYS A 61 -11.55 -21.38 -1.20
CA LYS A 61 -11.75 -22.65 -0.51
C LYS A 61 -11.55 -22.43 0.99
N MET A 62 -12.63 -22.52 1.73
CA MET A 62 -12.61 -22.38 3.18
C MET A 62 -12.31 -23.72 3.85
N ARG A 63 -11.59 -23.68 4.96
CA ARG A 63 -11.44 -24.83 5.85
C ARG A 63 -12.58 -24.83 6.88
N GLU A 64 -12.80 -25.98 7.51
CA GLU A 64 -13.67 -26.03 8.68
C GLU A 64 -13.12 -25.14 9.80
N ASP A 65 -13.99 -24.43 10.48
CA ASP A 65 -13.65 -23.64 11.66
C ASP A 65 -13.51 -24.59 12.88
N LYS A 66 -12.41 -25.33 12.84
CA LYS A 66 -12.06 -26.29 13.88
C LYS A 66 -10.69 -25.96 14.43
N VAL A 67 -10.60 -25.84 15.73
CA VAL A 67 -9.32 -25.61 16.40
C VAL A 67 -8.46 -26.88 16.28
N THR A 68 -7.39 -26.78 15.48
CA THR A 68 -6.43 -27.86 15.25
C THR A 68 -5.06 -27.56 15.86
N ASP A 69 -4.80 -26.31 16.18
CA ASP A 69 -3.58 -25.79 16.78
C ASP A 69 -3.96 -24.79 17.89
N GLY A 70 -3.47 -25.01 19.05
CA GLY A 70 -3.76 -24.17 20.21
C GLY A 70 -3.33 -24.89 21.49
N GLY A 71 -3.33 -24.17 22.61
CA GLY A 71 -2.87 -24.72 23.88
C GLY A 71 -1.38 -25.09 23.93
N ILE A 72 -0.60 -24.53 22.99
CA ILE A 72 0.85 -24.82 22.82
C ILE A 72 1.74 -23.68 23.31
N ALA A 73 1.26 -22.90 24.27
CA ALA A 73 2.00 -21.73 24.77
C ALA A 73 3.40 -22.09 25.27
N ASP A 74 3.53 -23.20 25.99
CA ASP A 74 4.81 -23.66 26.52
C ASP A 74 5.79 -24.05 25.42
N ASP A 75 5.30 -24.67 24.36
CA ASP A 75 6.14 -25.05 23.20
C ASP A 75 6.61 -23.82 22.42
N VAL A 76 5.73 -22.83 22.27
CA VAL A 76 6.10 -21.55 21.64
C VAL A 76 7.13 -20.80 22.48
N LEU A 77 6.97 -20.76 23.79
CA LEU A 77 7.91 -20.10 24.70
C LEU A 77 9.27 -20.78 24.73
N ARG A 78 9.35 -22.09 24.54
CA ARG A 78 10.63 -22.81 24.44
C ARG A 78 11.46 -22.39 23.23
N LEU A 79 10.82 -21.89 22.16
CA LEU A 79 11.50 -21.35 20.97
C LEU A 79 11.96 -19.90 21.16
N SER A 80 11.57 -19.24 22.24
CA SER A 80 11.94 -17.86 22.50
C SER A 80 13.42 -17.75 22.87
N LEU A 81 14.16 -16.94 22.11
CA LEU A 81 15.58 -16.66 22.40
C LEU A 81 15.78 -15.79 23.64
N ILE A 82 14.73 -15.15 24.12
CA ILE A 82 14.77 -14.26 25.29
C ILE A 82 14.61 -15.04 26.59
N HIS A 83 13.91 -16.17 26.56
CA HIS A 83 13.54 -16.96 27.73
C HIS A 83 14.35 -18.24 27.89
N ILE A 84 15.43 -18.35 27.18
CA ILE A 84 16.39 -19.47 27.33
C ILE A 84 17.26 -19.25 28.58
#